data_e6db225aa3317dab8345c238d748f3cc
#
_entry.id   e6db225aa3317dab8345c238d748f3cc
#
_cell.length_a   1.000
_cell.length_b   1.000
_cell.length_c   1.000
_cell.angle_alpha   90.00
_cell.angle_beta   90.00
_cell.angle_gamma   90.00
#
_symmetry.space_group_name_H-M   'P 1'
#
loop_
_entity.id
_entity.type
_entity.pdbx_description
1 polymer ?
#
loop_
_entity_poly.entity_id
_entity_poly.type
_entity_poly.pdbx_seq_one_letter_code
_entity_poly.pdbx_strand_id
1 'polypeptide(L)'
;ALNRTILHAANMPNLEQILPPKIEAQPLDPVSDIMAATKGLPIAAFPGQNHDAHIQVKTMYLQDPANGANPIMQRITPVIQSNIQEHSVLKYQEQMNGVTEQMMQQVPPEQAQDPKTVEMAMGQAAQQVMQANQQPQQPTPEQQLVGLEQEKVKLQQQKLQSDTAVQAAEMELKNKKLELEENEQILDILKAGATD
;
A
#
# COMPACT_ATOMS: atom_id res chain seq x y z
N ALA A 1 16.36 23.86 7.76
CA ALA A 1 15.68 24.61 8.84
C ALA A 1 16.71 25.21 9.82
N LEU A 2 17.69 24.43 10.29
CA LEU A 2 18.68 24.88 11.29
C LEU A 2 19.50 26.12 10.82
N ASN A 3 19.94 26.11 9.57
CA ASN A 3 20.74 27.21 9.02
C ASN A 3 19.99 28.55 8.97
N ARG A 4 18.71 28.53 8.63
CA ARG A 4 17.85 29.72 8.56
C ARG A 4 17.63 30.35 9.93
N THR A 5 17.39 29.52 10.95
CA THR A 5 17.21 29.96 12.33
C THR A 5 18.49 30.59 12.92
N ILE A 6 19.64 30.00 12.64
CA ILE A 6 20.95 30.53 13.07
C ILE A 6 21.23 31.87 12.42
N LEU A 7 20.98 32.01 11.12
CA LEU A 7 21.21 33.23 10.37
C LEU A 7 20.24 34.35 10.78
N HIS A 8 18.99 34.02 11.13
CA HIS A 8 18.06 34.99 11.75
C HIS A 8 18.54 35.46 13.12
N ALA A 9 19.01 34.52 13.94
CA ALA A 9 19.58 34.88 15.26
C ALA A 9 20.85 35.74 15.16
N ALA A 10 21.59 35.58 14.09
CA ALA A 10 22.76 36.41 13.78
C ALA A 10 22.44 37.79 13.17
N ASN A 11 21.14 38.11 13.01
CA ASN A 11 20.63 39.38 12.50
C ASN A 11 21.23 39.77 11.11
N MET A 12 21.43 38.75 10.22
CA MET A 12 21.99 38.99 8.87
C MET A 12 20.98 39.68 7.98
N PRO A 13 21.32 40.82 7.36
CA PRO A 13 20.45 41.49 6.42
C PRO A 13 20.32 40.67 5.10
N ASN A 14 19.16 40.78 4.45
CA ASN A 14 18.87 40.17 3.15
C ASN A 14 18.94 38.63 3.09
N LEU A 15 18.55 37.99 4.18
CA LEU A 15 18.58 36.53 4.31
C LEU A 15 17.84 35.82 3.17
N GLU A 16 16.73 36.37 2.70
CA GLU A 16 15.90 35.83 1.61
C GLU A 16 16.59 35.89 0.23
N GLN A 17 17.62 36.74 0.07
CA GLN A 17 18.41 36.81 -1.16
C GLN A 17 19.58 35.82 -1.15
N ILE A 18 20.04 35.43 0.04
CA ILE A 18 21.20 34.55 0.22
C ILE A 18 20.78 33.08 0.27
N LEU A 19 19.63 32.80 0.85
CA LEU A 19 19.11 31.44 0.99
C LEU A 19 18.12 31.11 -0.16
N PRO A 20 18.20 29.89 -0.71
CA PRO A 20 17.20 29.48 -1.68
C PRO A 20 15.79 29.55 -1.09
N PRO A 21 14.76 29.85 -1.88
CA PRO A 21 13.39 29.91 -1.41
C PRO A 21 13.02 28.62 -0.72
N LYS A 22 12.29 28.73 0.40
CA LYS A 22 11.76 27.58 1.10
C LYS A 22 10.72 26.90 0.22
N ILE A 23 11.04 25.70 -0.24
CA ILE A 23 10.06 24.87 -0.94
C ILE A 23 9.09 24.33 0.10
N GLU A 24 7.83 24.71 -0.01
CA GLU A 24 6.76 24.24 0.87
C GLU A 24 6.05 23.06 0.21
N ALA A 25 5.62 22.11 1.03
CA ALA A 25 4.80 21.00 0.56
C ALA A 25 3.46 21.54 0.01
N GLN A 26 2.98 20.91 -1.05
CA GLN A 26 1.71 21.24 -1.70
C GLN A 26 0.81 19.99 -1.66
N PRO A 27 -0.53 20.16 -1.63
CA PRO A 27 -1.42 19.00 -1.71
C PRO A 27 -1.25 18.32 -3.08
N LEU A 28 -0.80 17.07 -3.07
CA LEU A 28 -0.57 16.23 -4.24
C LEU A 28 -1.41 14.96 -4.12
N ASP A 29 -1.53 14.21 -5.21
CA ASP A 29 -2.02 12.85 -5.17
C ASP A 29 -0.98 11.87 -4.60
N PRO A 30 -1.36 10.65 -4.17
CA PRO A 30 -0.44 9.72 -3.50
C PRO A 30 0.80 9.34 -4.31
N VAL A 31 0.66 9.21 -5.63
CA VAL A 31 1.77 8.82 -6.52
C VAL A 31 2.73 10.00 -6.71
N SER A 32 2.18 11.19 -6.90
CA SER A 32 2.96 12.43 -7.01
C SER A 32 3.73 12.74 -5.73
N ASP A 33 3.18 12.44 -4.54
CA ASP A 33 3.89 12.51 -3.26
C ASP A 33 5.12 11.59 -3.24
N ILE A 34 4.96 10.34 -3.67
CA ILE A 34 6.07 9.39 -3.76
C ILE A 34 7.14 9.92 -4.71
N MET A 35 6.75 10.43 -5.88
CA MET A 35 7.68 11.02 -6.84
C MET A 35 8.38 12.27 -6.28
N ALA A 36 7.67 13.12 -5.54
CA ALA A 36 8.27 14.29 -4.86
C ALA A 36 9.30 13.84 -3.82
N ALA A 37 8.97 12.83 -3.00
CA ALA A 37 9.89 12.27 -2.01
C ALA A 37 11.16 11.69 -2.67
N THR A 38 11.06 11.02 -3.82
CA THR A 38 12.24 10.50 -4.55
C THR A 38 13.16 11.62 -5.03
N LYS A 39 12.60 12.78 -5.38
CA LYS A 39 13.33 13.99 -5.76
C LYS A 39 13.88 14.78 -4.55
N GLY A 40 13.57 14.36 -3.32
CA GLY A 40 13.94 15.07 -2.10
C GLY A 40 13.12 16.33 -1.83
N LEU A 41 11.95 16.46 -2.48
CA LEU A 41 11.00 17.54 -2.23
C LEU A 41 10.18 17.23 -0.96
N PRO A 42 9.76 18.25 -0.22
CA PRO A 42 8.91 18.06 0.95
C PRO A 42 7.52 17.56 0.54
N ILE A 43 6.99 16.62 1.28
CA ILE A 43 5.62 16.14 1.20
C ILE A 43 4.93 16.32 2.56
N ALA A 44 3.64 16.58 2.57
CA ALA A 44 2.84 16.72 3.78
C ALA A 44 1.39 16.30 3.49
N ALA A 45 0.68 15.87 4.53
CA ALA A 45 -0.74 15.64 4.46
C ALA A 45 -1.52 16.94 4.68
N PHE A 46 -2.63 17.09 3.96
CA PHE A 46 -3.49 18.26 4.05
C PHE A 46 -4.94 17.84 4.34
N PRO A 47 -5.70 18.63 5.12
CA PRO A 47 -7.11 18.38 5.36
C PRO A 47 -7.90 18.28 4.05
N GLY A 48 -8.91 17.42 4.02
CA GLY A 48 -9.78 17.21 2.86
C GLY A 48 -9.20 16.35 1.74
N GLN A 49 -8.00 15.80 1.90
CA GLN A 49 -7.45 14.80 0.98
C GLN A 49 -8.10 13.42 1.24
N ASN A 50 -8.08 12.56 0.23
CA ASN A 50 -8.44 11.15 0.43
C ASN A 50 -7.34 10.42 1.20
N HIS A 51 -7.36 10.53 2.54
CA HIS A 51 -6.34 9.96 3.41
C HIS A 51 -6.21 8.45 3.26
N ASP A 52 -7.31 7.73 3.01
CA ASP A 52 -7.28 6.27 2.81
C ASP A 52 -6.48 5.89 1.55
N ALA A 53 -6.71 6.59 0.44
CA ALA A 53 -5.95 6.37 -0.79
C ALA A 53 -4.45 6.65 -0.59
N HIS A 54 -4.10 7.73 0.12
CA HIS A 54 -2.71 8.06 0.41
C HIS A 54 -2.02 6.99 1.27
N ILE A 55 -2.68 6.55 2.34
CA ILE A 55 -2.16 5.49 3.22
C ILE A 55 -1.97 4.19 2.44
N GLN A 56 -2.99 3.78 1.68
CA GLN A 56 -2.98 2.53 0.93
C GLN A 56 -1.88 2.50 -0.12
N VAL A 57 -1.83 3.49 -1.02
CA VAL A 57 -0.86 3.54 -2.12
C VAL A 57 0.57 3.61 -1.60
N LYS A 58 0.82 4.44 -0.58
CA LYS A 58 2.16 4.58 0.01
C LYS A 58 2.60 3.30 0.75
N THR A 59 1.66 2.63 1.44
CA THR A 59 1.94 1.34 2.09
C THR A 59 2.27 0.26 1.07
N MET A 60 1.49 0.15 -0.02
CA MET A 60 1.77 -0.79 -1.10
C MET A 60 3.14 -0.52 -1.74
N TYR A 61 3.49 0.74 -1.98
CA TYR A 61 4.79 1.12 -2.53
C TYR A 61 5.96 0.68 -1.63
N LEU A 62 5.84 0.87 -0.31
CA LEU A 62 6.86 0.45 0.65
C LEU A 62 6.98 -1.08 0.77
N GLN A 63 5.90 -1.81 0.54
CA GLN A 63 5.85 -3.27 0.63
C GLN A 63 6.24 -3.97 -0.68
N ASP A 64 6.36 -3.25 -1.79
CA ASP A 64 6.71 -3.82 -3.09
C ASP A 64 8.16 -4.33 -3.07
N PRO A 65 8.39 -5.65 -3.26
CA PRO A 65 9.73 -6.23 -3.28
C PRO A 65 10.63 -5.65 -4.37
N ALA A 66 10.05 -5.19 -5.49
CA ALA A 66 10.80 -4.56 -6.58
C ALA A 66 11.52 -3.27 -6.14
N ASN A 67 10.96 -2.58 -5.15
CA ASN A 67 11.55 -1.36 -4.60
C ASN A 67 12.63 -1.64 -3.55
N GLY A 68 12.59 -2.81 -2.89
CA GLY A 68 13.47 -3.12 -1.75
C GLY A 68 14.96 -3.08 -2.04
N ALA A 69 15.37 -3.40 -3.28
CA ALA A 69 16.77 -3.36 -3.71
C ALA A 69 17.25 -1.95 -4.13
N ASN A 70 16.36 -0.96 -4.22
CA ASN A 70 16.71 0.38 -4.67
C ASN A 70 17.33 1.20 -3.53
N PRO A 71 18.60 1.69 -3.68
CA PRO A 71 19.27 2.48 -2.63
C PRO A 71 18.51 3.72 -2.20
N ILE A 72 17.66 4.29 -3.06
CA ILE A 72 16.85 5.47 -2.74
C ILE A 72 15.84 5.18 -1.62
N MET A 73 15.42 3.90 -1.48
CA MET A 73 14.44 3.50 -0.47
C MET A 73 14.92 3.75 0.96
N GLN A 74 16.21 3.59 1.23
CA GLN A 74 16.77 3.89 2.56
C GLN A 74 16.52 5.36 2.97
N ARG A 75 16.54 6.25 2.00
CA ARG A 75 16.35 7.69 2.23
C ARG A 75 14.88 8.08 2.29
N ILE A 76 14.03 7.51 1.41
CA ILE A 76 12.64 7.96 1.28
C ILE A 76 11.67 7.21 2.18
N THR A 77 11.99 5.98 2.60
CA THR A 77 11.12 5.18 3.48
C THR A 77 10.70 5.95 4.75
N PRO A 78 11.61 6.57 5.53
CA PRO A 78 11.19 7.30 6.72
C PRO A 78 10.32 8.51 6.40
N VAL A 79 10.54 9.17 5.26
CA VAL A 79 9.74 10.32 4.80
C VAL A 79 8.32 9.87 4.45
N ILE A 80 8.19 8.78 3.70
CA ILE A 80 6.88 8.22 3.31
C ILE A 80 6.14 7.70 4.55
N GLN A 81 6.83 7.02 5.48
CA GLN A 81 6.23 6.54 6.72
C GLN A 81 5.72 7.68 7.59
N SER A 82 6.50 8.76 7.74
CA SER A 82 6.05 9.96 8.46
C SER A 82 4.79 10.55 7.82
N ASN A 83 4.76 10.63 6.51
CA ASN A 83 3.61 11.17 5.80
C ASN A 83 2.37 10.25 5.89
N ILE A 84 2.53 8.93 5.90
CA ILE A 84 1.43 7.99 6.21
C ILE A 84 0.86 8.27 7.62
N GLN A 85 1.71 8.53 8.60
CA GLN A 85 1.26 8.88 9.96
C GLN A 85 0.50 10.21 9.98
N GLU A 86 0.97 11.23 9.25
CA GLU A 86 0.25 12.51 9.10
C GLU A 86 -1.16 12.30 8.53
N HIS A 87 -1.28 11.52 7.44
CA HIS A 87 -2.59 11.17 6.87
C HIS A 87 -3.47 10.41 7.87
N SER A 88 -2.90 9.50 8.67
CA SER A 88 -3.66 8.76 9.69
C SER A 88 -4.20 9.68 10.78
N VAL A 89 -3.41 10.66 11.20
CA VAL A 89 -3.83 11.66 12.20
C VAL A 89 -4.94 12.55 11.65
N LEU A 90 -4.79 13.08 10.43
CA LEU A 90 -5.81 13.92 9.82
C LEU A 90 -7.11 13.16 9.57
N LYS A 91 -7.02 11.92 9.09
CA LYS A 91 -8.20 11.04 8.96
C LYS A 91 -8.95 10.89 10.26
N TYR A 92 -8.22 10.60 11.36
CA TYR A 92 -8.83 10.49 12.68
C TYR A 92 -9.49 11.79 13.13
N GLN A 93 -8.82 12.94 12.93
CA GLN A 93 -9.38 14.25 13.26
C GLN A 93 -10.65 14.56 12.47
N GLU A 94 -10.67 14.28 11.17
CA GLU A 94 -11.84 14.49 10.31
C GLU A 94 -13.02 13.59 10.73
N GLN A 95 -12.76 12.31 11.04
CA GLN A 95 -13.76 11.40 11.56
C GLN A 95 -14.33 11.90 12.91
N MET A 96 -13.46 12.33 13.81
CA MET A 96 -13.86 12.90 15.11
C MET A 96 -14.72 14.13 14.94
N ASN A 97 -14.31 15.06 14.08
CA ASN A 97 -15.06 16.28 13.82
C ASN A 97 -16.45 15.97 13.23
N GLY A 98 -16.52 15.06 12.25
CA GLY A 98 -17.79 14.65 11.65
C GLY A 98 -18.77 14.02 12.63
N VAL A 99 -18.29 13.10 13.49
CA VAL A 99 -19.13 12.47 14.51
C VAL A 99 -19.54 13.48 15.59
N THR A 100 -18.63 14.36 16.02
CA THR A 100 -18.94 15.43 16.99
C THR A 100 -20.01 16.37 16.43
N GLU A 101 -19.88 16.81 15.19
CA GLU A 101 -20.84 17.66 14.53
C GLU A 101 -22.24 17.00 14.44
N GLN A 102 -22.30 15.74 14.07
CA GLN A 102 -23.55 14.98 14.07
C GLN A 102 -24.20 14.90 15.44
N MET A 103 -23.42 14.67 16.50
CA MET A 103 -23.93 14.65 17.87
C MET A 103 -24.45 16.03 18.29
N MET A 104 -23.69 17.07 17.97
CA MET A 104 -24.06 18.45 18.33
C MET A 104 -25.34 18.94 17.61
N GLN A 105 -25.64 18.44 16.42
CA GLN A 105 -26.89 18.74 15.72
C GLN A 105 -28.13 18.18 16.45
N GLN A 106 -27.97 17.17 17.30
CA GLN A 106 -29.06 16.57 18.10
C GLN A 106 -29.22 17.26 19.47
N VAL A 107 -28.32 18.17 19.84
CA VAL A 107 -28.34 18.89 21.11
C VAL A 107 -29.16 20.17 20.96
N PRO A 108 -30.07 20.54 21.91
CA PRO A 108 -30.77 21.81 21.87
C PRO A 108 -29.81 23.00 21.83
N PRO A 109 -30.11 24.08 21.08
CA PRO A 109 -29.21 25.19 20.86
C PRO A 109 -28.71 25.87 22.17
N GLU A 110 -29.52 25.83 23.22
CA GLU A 110 -29.18 26.37 24.53
C GLU A 110 -28.07 25.59 25.23
N GLN A 111 -27.97 24.29 24.98
CA GLN A 111 -26.98 23.39 25.58
C GLN A 111 -25.76 23.21 24.67
N ALA A 112 -25.86 23.52 23.39
CA ALA A 112 -24.78 23.35 22.41
C ALA A 112 -23.58 24.29 22.68
N GLN A 113 -23.77 25.36 23.46
CA GLN A 113 -22.72 26.30 23.84
C GLN A 113 -22.09 25.97 25.19
N ASP A 114 -22.64 24.99 25.94
CA ASP A 114 -22.06 24.58 27.23
C ASP A 114 -20.76 23.77 26.99
N PRO A 115 -19.62 24.19 27.54
CA PRO A 115 -18.34 23.50 27.41
C PRO A 115 -18.39 22.04 27.82
N LYS A 116 -19.18 21.67 28.83
CA LYS A 116 -19.33 20.28 29.28
C LYS A 116 -20.05 19.42 28.26
N THR A 117 -21.06 19.99 27.60
CA THR A 117 -21.79 19.28 26.55
C THR A 117 -20.88 18.99 25.34
N VAL A 118 -20.06 19.98 24.94
CA VAL A 118 -19.07 19.82 23.89
C VAL A 118 -18.02 18.76 24.24
N GLU A 119 -17.48 18.81 25.45
CA GLU A 119 -16.50 17.84 25.94
C GLU A 119 -17.08 16.41 25.98
N MET A 120 -18.32 16.28 26.42
CA MET A 120 -19.01 14.98 26.44
C MET A 120 -19.24 14.44 25.03
N ALA A 121 -19.67 15.29 24.07
CA ALA A 121 -19.84 14.91 22.67
C ALA A 121 -18.51 14.47 22.06
N MET A 122 -17.42 15.20 22.30
CA MET A 122 -16.07 14.83 21.84
C MET A 122 -15.60 13.50 22.43
N GLY A 123 -15.86 13.25 23.72
CA GLY A 123 -15.53 11.97 24.37
C GLY A 123 -16.29 10.79 23.78
N GLN A 124 -17.58 10.97 23.52
CA GLN A 124 -18.39 9.93 22.85
C GLN A 124 -17.97 9.72 21.38
N ALA A 125 -17.68 10.79 20.66
CA ALA A 125 -17.16 10.72 19.29
C ALA A 125 -15.84 9.94 19.25
N ALA A 126 -14.93 10.18 20.19
CA ALA A 126 -13.67 9.44 20.30
C ALA A 126 -13.91 7.95 20.47
N GLN A 127 -14.80 7.55 21.36
CA GLN A 127 -15.15 6.15 21.58
C GLN A 127 -15.74 5.52 20.30
N GLN A 128 -16.64 6.21 19.64
CA GLN A 128 -17.28 5.71 18.42
C GLN A 128 -16.29 5.54 17.27
N VAL A 129 -15.41 6.51 17.04
CA VAL A 129 -14.37 6.43 16.01
C VAL A 129 -13.36 5.33 16.34
N MET A 130 -12.96 5.17 17.60
CA MET A 130 -12.08 4.07 18.01
C MET A 130 -12.71 2.71 17.76
N GLN A 131 -13.99 2.53 18.10
CA GLN A 131 -14.71 1.29 17.85
C GLN A 131 -14.86 0.98 16.35
N ALA A 132 -15.19 2.00 15.55
CA ALA A 132 -15.29 1.86 14.10
C ALA A 132 -13.95 1.47 13.45
N ASN A 133 -12.84 2.02 13.93
CA ASN A 133 -11.50 1.71 13.43
C ASN A 133 -10.96 0.35 13.92
N GLN A 134 -11.51 -0.22 15.00
CA GLN A 134 -11.17 -1.56 15.47
C GLN A 134 -11.96 -2.67 14.76
N GLN A 135 -13.10 -2.35 14.15
CA GLN A 135 -13.81 -3.31 13.32
C GLN A 135 -13.03 -3.50 12.01
N PRO A 136 -12.81 -4.76 11.54
CA PRO A 136 -12.24 -4.99 10.23
C PRO A 136 -13.12 -4.28 9.20
N GLN A 137 -12.57 -3.24 8.57
CA GLN A 137 -13.29 -2.48 7.55
C GLN A 137 -13.72 -3.46 6.47
N GLN A 138 -15.02 -3.53 6.19
CA GLN A 138 -15.49 -4.26 5.02
C GLN A 138 -14.76 -3.69 3.81
N PRO A 139 -14.14 -4.55 2.99
CA PRO A 139 -13.39 -4.07 1.84
C PRO A 139 -14.29 -3.24 0.95
N THR A 140 -13.82 -2.06 0.58
CA THR A 140 -14.54 -1.20 -0.35
C THR A 140 -14.80 -1.94 -1.68
N PRO A 141 -15.81 -1.55 -2.48
CA PRO A 141 -16.05 -2.18 -3.78
C PRO A 141 -14.80 -2.26 -4.65
N GLU A 142 -13.92 -1.25 -4.59
CA GLU A 142 -12.64 -1.22 -5.30
C GLU A 142 -11.63 -2.24 -4.73
N GLN A 143 -11.56 -2.39 -3.41
CA GLN A 143 -10.73 -3.41 -2.75
C GLN A 143 -11.24 -4.83 -3.04
N GLN A 144 -12.56 -5.01 -3.15
CA GLN A 144 -13.16 -6.27 -3.58
C GLN A 144 -12.80 -6.59 -5.02
N LEU A 145 -12.79 -5.59 -5.91
CA LEU A 145 -12.41 -5.78 -7.31
C LEU A 145 -10.93 -6.17 -7.44
N VAL A 146 -10.05 -5.51 -6.72
CA VAL A 146 -8.61 -5.85 -6.66
C VAL A 146 -8.41 -7.25 -6.07
N GLY A 147 -9.16 -7.62 -5.04
CA GLY A 147 -9.16 -8.95 -4.45
C GLY A 147 -9.55 -10.03 -5.47
N LEU A 148 -10.62 -9.79 -6.24
CA LEU A 148 -11.08 -10.68 -7.29
C LEU A 148 -10.08 -10.81 -8.46
N GLU A 149 -9.41 -9.71 -8.84
CA GLU A 149 -8.34 -9.77 -9.85
C GLU A 149 -7.12 -10.56 -9.37
N GLN A 150 -6.70 -10.38 -8.12
CA GLN A 150 -5.62 -11.17 -7.52
C GLN A 150 -5.97 -12.66 -7.44
N GLU A 151 -7.21 -12.99 -7.09
CA GLU A 151 -7.68 -14.37 -7.05
C GLU A 151 -7.71 -14.99 -8.46
N LYS A 152 -8.14 -14.22 -9.47
CA LYS A 152 -8.13 -14.63 -10.86
C LYS A 152 -6.72 -14.90 -11.40
N VAL A 153 -5.75 -14.04 -11.08
CA VAL A 153 -4.33 -14.22 -11.42
C VAL A 153 -3.77 -15.46 -10.75
N LYS A 154 -4.08 -15.68 -9.46
CA LYS A 154 -3.65 -16.86 -8.71
C LYS A 154 -4.21 -18.15 -9.28
N LEU A 155 -5.48 -18.14 -9.67
CA LEU A 155 -6.14 -19.27 -10.33
C LEU A 155 -5.52 -19.56 -11.70
N GLN A 156 -5.17 -18.53 -12.46
CA GLN A 156 -4.52 -18.65 -13.75
C GLN A 156 -3.10 -19.21 -13.63
N GLN A 157 -2.34 -18.80 -12.62
CA GLN A 157 -1.02 -19.36 -12.30
C GLN A 157 -1.12 -20.84 -11.90
N GLN A 158 -2.11 -21.18 -11.09
CA GLN A 158 -2.34 -22.56 -10.66
C GLN A 158 -2.73 -23.47 -11.83
N LYS A 159 -3.55 -22.96 -12.75
CA LYS A 159 -3.91 -23.67 -13.98
C LYS A 159 -2.69 -23.89 -14.89
N LEU A 160 -1.84 -22.88 -15.05
CA LEU A 160 -0.61 -23.00 -15.85
C LEU A 160 0.36 -24.03 -15.26
N GLN A 161 0.50 -24.09 -13.93
CA GLN A 161 1.31 -25.12 -13.25
C GLN A 161 0.74 -26.52 -13.44
N SER A 162 -0.59 -26.65 -13.36
CA SER A 162 -1.26 -27.92 -13.60
C SER A 162 -1.06 -28.40 -15.05
N ASP A 163 -1.25 -27.53 -16.03
CA ASP A 163 -1.08 -27.86 -17.46
C ASP A 163 0.38 -28.26 -17.78
N THR A 164 1.35 -27.58 -17.16
CA THR A 164 2.78 -27.92 -17.31
C THR A 164 3.12 -29.28 -16.68
N ALA A 165 2.51 -29.61 -15.54
CA ALA A 165 2.69 -30.90 -14.89
C ALA A 165 2.07 -32.06 -15.72
N VAL A 166 0.90 -31.84 -16.33
CA VAL A 166 0.26 -32.79 -17.21
C VAL A 166 1.10 -33.04 -18.48
N GLN A 167 1.61 -31.98 -19.11
CA GLN A 167 2.49 -32.12 -20.27
C GLN A 167 3.80 -32.85 -19.95
N ALA A 168 4.38 -32.62 -18.77
CA ALA A 168 5.57 -33.36 -18.33
C ALA A 168 5.27 -34.85 -18.13
N ALA A 169 4.14 -35.20 -17.53
CA ALA A 169 3.70 -36.56 -17.33
C ALA A 169 3.42 -37.27 -18.67
N GLU A 170 2.80 -36.60 -19.64
CA GLU A 170 2.57 -37.12 -20.98
C GLU A 170 3.87 -37.40 -21.73
N MET A 171 4.87 -36.52 -21.63
CA MET A 171 6.19 -36.75 -22.23
C MET A 171 6.92 -37.94 -21.60
N GLU A 172 6.82 -38.09 -20.29
CA GLU A 172 7.43 -39.23 -19.59
C GLU A 172 6.79 -40.56 -19.97
N LEU A 173 5.46 -40.55 -20.15
CA LEU A 173 4.72 -41.72 -20.60
C LEU A 173 5.07 -42.11 -22.06
N LYS A 174 5.26 -41.11 -22.91
CA LYS A 174 5.71 -41.31 -24.30
C LYS A 174 7.13 -41.87 -24.37
N ASN A 175 8.04 -41.39 -23.56
CA ASN A 175 9.41 -41.90 -23.49
C ASN A 175 9.44 -43.35 -23.01
N LYS A 176 8.67 -43.69 -21.96
CA LYS A 176 8.54 -45.08 -21.51
C LYS A 176 7.99 -46.01 -22.55
N LYS A 177 7.02 -45.52 -23.36
CA LYS A 177 6.47 -46.33 -24.47
C LYS A 177 7.51 -46.61 -25.56
N LEU A 178 8.34 -45.61 -25.89
CA LEU A 178 9.43 -45.79 -26.85
C LEU A 178 10.49 -46.79 -26.33
N GLU A 179 10.87 -46.71 -25.04
CA GLU A 179 11.77 -47.68 -24.43
C GLU A 179 11.23 -49.10 -24.44
N LEU A 180 9.92 -49.29 -24.25
CA LEU A 180 9.29 -50.60 -24.35
C LEU A 180 9.31 -51.13 -25.79
N GLU A 181 9.01 -50.31 -26.79
CA GLU A 181 9.06 -50.68 -28.20
C GLU A 181 10.50 -51.04 -28.65
N GLU A 182 11.52 -50.29 -28.19
CA GLU A 182 12.93 -50.64 -28.44
C GLU A 182 13.33 -51.98 -27.80
N ASN A 183 12.93 -52.22 -26.55
CA ASN A 183 13.18 -53.48 -25.87
C ASN A 183 12.51 -54.68 -26.51
N GLU A 184 11.27 -54.52 -27.02
CA GLU A 184 10.56 -55.55 -27.78
C GLU A 184 11.31 -55.88 -29.09
N GLN A 185 11.79 -54.87 -29.82
CA GLN A 185 12.57 -55.07 -31.05
C GLN A 185 13.89 -55.83 -30.78
N ILE A 186 14.58 -55.45 -29.70
CA ILE A 186 15.83 -56.17 -29.26
C ILE A 186 15.51 -57.63 -28.95
N LEU A 187 14.41 -57.90 -28.27
CA LEU A 187 13.99 -59.23 -27.88
C LEU A 187 13.64 -60.10 -29.10
N ASP A 188 13.01 -59.52 -30.12
CA ASP A 188 12.68 -60.19 -31.36
C ASP A 188 13.93 -60.52 -32.23
N ILE A 189 14.93 -59.61 -32.23
CA ILE A 189 16.23 -59.85 -32.89
C ILE A 189 16.99 -61.00 -32.18
N LEU A 190 17.00 -61.02 -30.85
CA LEU A 190 17.63 -62.08 -30.09
C LEU A 190 16.96 -63.45 -30.30
N LYS A 191 15.64 -63.50 -30.39
CA LYS A 191 14.89 -64.73 -30.70
C LYS A 191 15.17 -65.26 -32.12
N ALA A 192 15.25 -64.34 -33.10
CA ALA A 192 15.55 -64.73 -34.52
C ALA A 192 17.01 -65.24 -34.64
N GLY A 193 17.95 -64.75 -33.92
CA GLY A 193 19.36 -65.21 -33.91
C GLY A 193 19.61 -66.51 -33.15
N ALA A 194 18.66 -67.00 -32.35
CA ALA A 194 18.80 -68.22 -31.54
C ALA A 194 18.25 -69.49 -32.25
N THR A 195 17.76 -69.33 -33.47
CA THR A 195 17.16 -70.45 -34.30
C THR A 195 18.03 -70.93 -35.42
N ASP A 196 19.29 -70.52 -35.54
CA ASP A 196 20.35 -71.05 -36.39
C ASP A 196 21.36 -71.87 -35.55
#